data_50cf88f28cbaeae72694f26ae09347da
#
_entry.id   50cf88f28cbaeae72694f26ae09347da
#
_cell.length_a   1.000
_cell.length_b   1.000
_cell.length_c   1.000
_cell.angle_alpha   90.00
_cell.angle_beta   90.00
_cell.angle_gamma   90.00
#
_symmetry.space_group_name_H-M   'P 1'
#
loop_
_entity.id
_entity.type
_entity.pdbx_description
1 polymer ?
#
loop_
_entity_poly.entity_id
_entity_poly.type
_entity_poly.pdbx_seq_one_letter_code
_entity_poly.pdbx_strand_id
1 'polypeptide(L)'
;MKNIKILATESYLPKKEIKSEELEKIYKLESGYIKKRTGINKRYYVEEETMEDTVIKAVNNLVSNFKFNKQEIGLIIVATTTPEKFMPGIANSVQKELKIRNSNCIDILAGCNGYITAFDIASMYIQLGKVDKALVIGAEILSKYTDEKDISTRIILSDGVGVTLLGSCKEEKKYVSDIESIPDEKDILSCEIGKHILMNGKEIYRYAVTEPVKSINRLLKKSSEKIENIKYIIPHQSNKKIIKGITNRLNITEEKMYTNIENVGNTFCASIPIALKDMMDKKLLENGDKIILLGYGGGLNTGSILIEI
;
A
#
# COMPACT_ATOMS: atom_id res chain seq x y z
N MET A 1 13.63 13.10 19.73
CA MET A 1 13.48 12.18 18.60
C MET A 1 13.74 12.95 17.31
N LYS A 2 14.30 12.31 16.26
CA LYS A 2 14.44 12.97 14.95
C LYS A 2 13.07 13.12 14.29
N ASN A 3 12.87 14.16 13.49
CA ASN A 3 11.71 14.27 12.64
C ASN A 3 11.92 13.45 11.35
N ILE A 4 10.84 13.08 10.71
CA ILE A 4 10.84 12.27 9.47
C ILE A 4 10.14 13.00 8.35
N LYS A 5 10.55 12.70 7.12
CA LYS A 5 9.85 13.14 5.91
C LYS A 5 9.93 12.10 4.79
N ILE A 6 8.99 12.18 3.87
CA ILE A 6 9.04 11.45 2.62
C ILE A 6 10.00 12.19 1.70
N LEU A 7 11.09 11.53 1.28
CA LEU A 7 12.10 12.12 0.40
C LEU A 7 11.79 11.86 -1.08
N ALA A 8 11.28 10.68 -1.39
CA ALA A 8 10.96 10.27 -2.76
C ALA A 8 9.95 9.11 -2.74
N THR A 9 9.19 8.99 -3.80
CA THR A 9 8.30 7.86 -4.04
C THR A 9 8.43 7.38 -5.47
N GLU A 10 8.29 6.07 -5.70
CA GLU A 10 8.28 5.49 -7.03
C GLU A 10 7.39 4.26 -7.07
N SER A 11 7.03 3.82 -8.27
CA SER A 11 6.22 2.62 -8.44
C SER A 11 6.58 1.86 -9.72
N TYR A 12 6.20 0.59 -9.75
CA TYR A 12 6.23 -0.22 -10.93
C TYR A 12 4.91 -0.98 -11.08
N LEU A 13 4.31 -0.88 -12.26
CA LEU A 13 3.19 -1.70 -12.69
C LEU A 13 3.65 -2.59 -13.83
N PRO A 14 3.32 -3.89 -13.85
CA PRO A 14 3.65 -4.79 -14.97
C PRO A 14 3.13 -4.26 -16.30
N LYS A 15 3.72 -4.72 -17.40
CA LYS A 15 3.36 -4.24 -18.74
C LYS A 15 2.00 -4.72 -19.23
N LYS A 16 1.57 -5.91 -18.79
CA LYS A 16 0.33 -6.52 -19.24
C LYS A 16 -0.86 -5.88 -18.55
N GLU A 17 -1.51 -4.97 -19.25
CA GLU A 17 -2.77 -4.35 -18.85
C GLU A 17 -3.94 -5.28 -19.19
N ILE A 18 -4.86 -5.50 -18.25
CA ILE A 18 -6.09 -6.26 -18.42
C ILE A 18 -7.27 -5.33 -18.19
N LYS A 19 -8.06 -5.06 -19.20
CA LYS A 19 -9.25 -4.21 -19.10
C LYS A 19 -10.42 -4.97 -18.49
N SER A 20 -11.26 -4.27 -17.74
CA SER A 20 -12.48 -4.86 -17.16
C SER A 20 -13.42 -5.42 -18.23
N GLU A 21 -13.52 -4.75 -19.37
CA GLU A 21 -14.32 -5.20 -20.53
C GLU A 21 -13.84 -6.54 -21.12
N GLU A 22 -12.53 -6.84 -21.05
CA GLU A 22 -11.97 -8.12 -21.49
C GLU A 22 -12.41 -9.25 -20.55
N LEU A 23 -12.32 -9.02 -19.23
CA LEU A 23 -12.78 -9.99 -18.24
C LEU A 23 -14.30 -10.17 -18.28
N GLU A 24 -15.06 -9.10 -18.52
CA GLU A 24 -16.51 -9.19 -18.70
C GLU A 24 -16.89 -10.11 -19.86
N LYS A 25 -16.16 -10.05 -20.97
CA LYS A 25 -16.36 -10.97 -22.11
C LYS A 25 -15.98 -12.41 -21.75
N ILE A 26 -14.81 -12.62 -21.10
CA ILE A 26 -14.32 -13.95 -20.70
C ILE A 26 -15.33 -14.64 -19.75
N TYR A 27 -15.83 -13.91 -18.76
CA TYR A 27 -16.75 -14.45 -17.76
C TYR A 27 -18.23 -14.32 -18.13
N LYS A 28 -18.55 -13.86 -19.34
CA LYS A 28 -19.93 -13.66 -19.82
C LYS A 28 -20.76 -12.79 -18.87
N LEU A 29 -20.15 -11.72 -18.35
CA LEU A 29 -20.79 -10.72 -17.49
C LEU A 29 -21.43 -9.61 -18.34
N GLU A 30 -22.40 -8.90 -17.75
CA GLU A 30 -22.96 -7.70 -18.38
C GLU A 30 -21.91 -6.61 -18.55
N SER A 31 -21.99 -5.84 -19.64
CA SER A 31 -21.10 -4.70 -19.86
C SER A 31 -21.17 -3.70 -18.72
N GLY A 32 -20.00 -3.29 -18.20
CA GLY A 32 -19.88 -2.37 -17.06
C GLY A 32 -20.11 -3.01 -15.68
N TYR A 33 -20.33 -4.33 -15.62
CA TYR A 33 -20.54 -5.05 -14.36
C TYR A 33 -19.37 -4.85 -13.37
N ILE A 34 -18.12 -5.03 -13.84
CA ILE A 34 -16.94 -4.93 -12.99
C ILE A 34 -16.78 -3.50 -12.48
N LYS A 35 -16.85 -2.51 -13.38
CA LYS A 35 -16.78 -1.10 -13.02
C LYS A 35 -17.85 -0.70 -11.98
N LYS A 36 -19.08 -1.14 -12.16
CA LYS A 36 -20.21 -0.85 -11.25
C LYS A 36 -19.99 -1.46 -9.86
N ARG A 37 -19.35 -2.63 -9.76
CA ARG A 37 -19.14 -3.33 -8.48
C ARG A 37 -17.88 -2.91 -7.76
N THR A 38 -16.81 -2.60 -8.48
CA THR A 38 -15.46 -2.41 -7.92
C THR A 38 -14.91 -1.01 -8.11
N GLY A 39 -15.37 -0.30 -9.15
CA GLY A 39 -14.81 0.95 -9.63
C GLY A 39 -13.62 0.76 -10.58
N ILE A 40 -13.18 -0.49 -10.86
CA ILE A 40 -11.96 -0.79 -11.61
C ILE A 40 -12.25 -0.83 -13.11
N ASN A 41 -11.46 -0.07 -13.89
CA ASN A 41 -11.47 -0.11 -15.34
C ASN A 41 -10.41 -1.06 -15.88
N LYS A 42 -9.25 -1.13 -15.21
CA LYS A 42 -8.11 -1.96 -15.61
C LYS A 42 -7.27 -2.40 -14.43
N ARG A 43 -6.47 -3.43 -14.63
CA ARG A 43 -5.49 -3.99 -13.72
C ARG A 43 -4.27 -4.47 -14.47
N TYR A 44 -3.21 -4.84 -13.73
CA TYR A 44 -1.93 -5.23 -14.30
C TYR A 44 -1.54 -6.61 -13.80
N TYR A 45 -1.03 -7.45 -14.67
CA TYR A 45 -0.54 -8.79 -14.34
C TYR A 45 0.89 -8.97 -14.86
N VAL A 46 1.73 -9.59 -14.04
CA VAL A 46 3.02 -10.08 -14.53
C VAL A 46 2.80 -11.19 -15.58
N GLU A 47 3.73 -11.34 -16.51
CA GLU A 47 3.80 -12.47 -17.44
C GLU A 47 4.87 -13.44 -16.95
N GLU A 48 6.13 -13.10 -17.11
CA GLU A 48 7.27 -13.93 -16.71
C GLU A 48 8.05 -13.35 -15.53
N GLU A 49 7.74 -12.11 -15.14
CA GLU A 49 8.45 -11.40 -14.07
C GLU A 49 8.23 -12.07 -12.71
N THR A 50 9.31 -12.12 -11.94
CA THR A 50 9.30 -12.52 -10.53
C THR A 50 8.98 -11.33 -9.63
N MET A 51 8.68 -11.59 -8.36
CA MET A 51 8.58 -10.55 -7.33
C MET A 51 9.88 -9.73 -7.25
N GLU A 52 11.02 -10.41 -7.30
CA GLU A 52 12.34 -9.78 -7.26
C GLU A 52 12.53 -8.82 -8.43
N ASP A 53 12.19 -9.24 -9.66
CA ASP A 53 12.30 -8.40 -10.86
C ASP A 53 11.45 -7.13 -10.76
N THR A 54 10.20 -7.27 -10.29
CA THR A 54 9.27 -6.13 -10.18
C THR A 54 9.73 -5.13 -9.14
N VAL A 55 10.20 -5.60 -7.98
CA VAL A 55 10.73 -4.76 -6.90
C VAL A 55 12.01 -4.05 -7.34
N ILE A 56 12.95 -4.77 -7.97
CA ILE A 56 14.20 -4.19 -8.47
C ILE A 56 13.93 -3.10 -9.51
N LYS A 57 12.95 -3.29 -10.41
CA LYS A 57 12.57 -2.25 -11.38
C LYS A 57 12.04 -0.99 -10.68
N ALA A 58 11.17 -1.13 -9.69
CA ALA A 58 10.66 0.01 -8.93
C ALA A 58 11.77 0.77 -8.19
N VAL A 59 12.69 0.04 -7.56
CA VAL A 59 13.82 0.61 -6.81
C VAL A 59 14.83 1.28 -7.75
N ASN A 60 15.12 0.69 -8.91
CA ASN A 60 16.02 1.29 -9.90
C ASN A 60 15.39 2.55 -10.51
N ASN A 61 14.08 2.60 -10.72
CA ASN A 61 13.38 3.83 -11.11
C ASN A 61 13.57 4.92 -10.04
N LEU A 62 13.42 4.58 -8.75
CA LEU A 62 13.65 5.54 -7.65
C LEU A 62 15.07 6.11 -7.69
N VAL A 63 16.09 5.25 -7.81
CA VAL A 63 17.51 5.67 -7.85
C VAL A 63 17.83 6.51 -9.09
N SER A 64 17.16 6.24 -10.22
CA SER A 64 17.38 6.98 -11.47
C SER A 64 16.70 8.35 -11.44
N ASN A 65 15.53 8.46 -10.84
CA ASN A 65 14.72 9.68 -10.84
C ASN A 65 15.09 10.64 -9.70
N PHE A 66 15.70 10.15 -8.62
CA PHE A 66 16.03 10.97 -7.45
C PHE A 66 17.51 10.86 -7.06
N LYS A 67 18.12 12.02 -6.79
CA LYS A 67 19.53 12.09 -6.36
C LYS A 67 19.65 11.94 -4.84
N PHE A 68 20.18 10.85 -4.37
CA PHE A 68 20.54 10.62 -2.96
C PHE A 68 21.70 9.62 -2.84
N ASN A 69 22.41 9.67 -1.71
CA ASN A 69 23.42 8.68 -1.44
C ASN A 69 22.79 7.38 -0.92
N LYS A 70 22.78 6.35 -1.76
CA LYS A 70 22.19 5.05 -1.40
C LYS A 70 22.91 4.33 -0.24
N GLN A 71 24.18 4.65 0.05
CA GLN A 71 24.93 4.10 1.19
C GLN A 71 24.40 4.60 2.54
N GLU A 72 23.57 5.65 2.56
CA GLU A 72 22.92 6.16 3.77
C GLU A 72 21.61 5.43 4.10
N ILE A 73 21.17 4.49 3.24
CA ILE A 73 20.00 3.65 3.52
C ILE A 73 20.40 2.59 4.56
N GLY A 74 20.03 2.82 5.81
CA GLY A 74 20.35 1.91 6.91
C GLY A 74 19.27 0.85 7.15
N LEU A 75 18.10 0.97 6.51
CA LEU A 75 16.99 0.04 6.65
C LEU A 75 16.27 -0.14 5.31
N ILE A 76 15.95 -1.39 4.97
CA ILE A 76 15.11 -1.78 3.85
C ILE A 76 14.01 -2.69 4.40
N ILE A 77 12.74 -2.28 4.26
CA ILE A 77 11.60 -3.09 4.66
C ILE A 77 10.71 -3.34 3.44
N VAL A 78 10.45 -4.62 3.17
CA VAL A 78 9.50 -5.04 2.13
C VAL A 78 8.28 -5.66 2.78
N ALA A 79 7.11 -5.09 2.53
CA ALA A 79 5.83 -5.67 2.87
C ALA A 79 5.29 -6.41 1.66
N THR A 80 4.97 -7.70 1.83
CA THR A 80 4.35 -8.52 0.78
C THR A 80 3.54 -9.65 1.41
N THR A 81 2.46 -10.07 0.74
CA THR A 81 1.71 -11.29 1.10
C THR A 81 1.99 -12.42 0.11
N THR A 82 2.76 -12.15 -0.94
CA THR A 82 3.03 -13.07 -2.06
C THR A 82 4.52 -13.34 -2.26
N PRO A 83 5.31 -13.68 -1.19
CA PRO A 83 6.73 -13.97 -1.37
C PRO A 83 6.91 -15.25 -2.19
N GLU A 84 7.84 -15.24 -3.16
CA GLU A 84 8.15 -16.43 -3.96
C GLU A 84 9.18 -17.34 -3.30
N LYS A 85 9.88 -16.85 -2.29
CA LYS A 85 10.88 -17.60 -1.50
C LYS A 85 10.94 -17.09 -0.07
N PHE A 86 11.31 -17.97 0.86
CA PHE A 86 11.43 -17.60 2.28
C PHE A 86 12.77 -16.96 2.60
N MET A 87 13.85 -17.38 1.93
CA MET A 87 15.19 -16.85 2.15
C MET A 87 16.10 -16.99 0.90
N PRO A 88 16.99 -16.01 0.63
CA PRO A 88 16.98 -14.69 1.27
C PRO A 88 15.70 -13.92 0.94
N GLY A 89 15.30 -12.99 1.83
CA GLY A 89 14.14 -12.14 1.61
C GLY A 89 14.32 -11.14 0.47
N ILE A 90 13.25 -10.53 0.03
CA ILE A 90 13.26 -9.53 -1.07
C ILE A 90 14.06 -8.28 -0.66
N ALA A 91 14.01 -7.87 0.61
CA ALA A 91 14.82 -6.76 1.12
C ALA A 91 16.32 -7.01 0.93
N ASN A 92 16.79 -8.25 1.07
CA ASN A 92 18.19 -8.61 0.81
C ASN A 92 18.53 -8.54 -0.69
N SER A 93 17.62 -8.88 -1.58
CA SER A 93 17.79 -8.72 -3.02
C SER A 93 17.94 -7.24 -3.41
N VAL A 94 17.12 -6.38 -2.80
CA VAL A 94 17.23 -4.91 -2.98
C VAL A 94 18.59 -4.39 -2.48
N GLN A 95 19.02 -4.82 -1.29
CA GLN A 95 20.35 -4.47 -0.77
C GLN A 95 21.47 -4.86 -1.73
N LYS A 96 21.44 -6.09 -2.24
CA LYS A 96 22.41 -6.62 -3.21
C LYS A 96 22.43 -5.81 -4.50
N GLU A 97 21.25 -5.53 -5.09
CA GLU A 97 21.11 -4.75 -6.33
C GLU A 97 21.68 -3.34 -6.17
N LEU A 98 21.32 -2.66 -5.09
CA LEU A 98 21.82 -1.31 -4.80
C LEU A 98 23.27 -1.27 -4.33
N LYS A 99 23.90 -2.42 -4.10
CA LYS A 99 25.28 -2.56 -3.57
C LYS A 99 25.47 -1.78 -2.26
N ILE A 100 24.46 -1.81 -1.38
CA ILE A 100 24.52 -1.18 -0.06
C ILE A 100 25.30 -2.10 0.88
N ARG A 101 26.37 -1.58 1.51
CA ARG A 101 27.24 -2.39 2.38
C ARG A 101 26.55 -2.77 3.70
N ASN A 102 25.93 -1.82 4.35
CA ASN A 102 25.35 -1.97 5.69
C ASN A 102 23.91 -1.47 5.68
N SER A 103 22.97 -2.38 5.76
CA SER A 103 21.56 -2.09 5.93
C SER A 103 20.89 -3.24 6.67
N ASN A 104 19.95 -2.93 7.52
CA ASN A 104 19.04 -3.95 8.06
C ASN A 104 17.97 -4.27 7.01
N CYS A 105 17.77 -5.53 6.70
CA CYS A 105 16.83 -6.01 5.67
C CYS A 105 15.75 -6.84 6.32
N ILE A 106 14.49 -6.45 6.15
CA ILE A 106 13.33 -7.08 6.79
C ILE A 106 12.23 -7.26 5.75
N ASP A 107 11.70 -8.46 5.61
CA ASP A 107 10.45 -8.71 4.91
C ASP A 107 9.35 -8.94 5.95
N ILE A 108 8.16 -8.37 5.74
CA ILE A 108 7.04 -8.51 6.65
C ILE A 108 5.76 -8.98 5.95
N LEU A 109 4.99 -9.79 6.68
CA LEU A 109 3.68 -10.28 6.30
C LEU A 109 2.66 -9.66 7.26
N ALA A 110 1.88 -8.68 6.78
CA ALA A 110 0.83 -8.02 7.57
C ALA A 110 -0.41 -7.68 6.73
N GLY A 111 -0.73 -8.54 5.76
CA GLY A 111 -1.88 -8.37 4.87
C GLY A 111 -1.79 -7.07 4.07
N CYS A 112 -2.96 -6.57 3.66
CA CYS A 112 -3.03 -5.30 2.93
C CYS A 112 -2.55 -4.08 3.75
N ASN A 113 -2.48 -4.22 5.09
CA ASN A 113 -1.95 -3.20 5.99
C ASN A 113 -0.40 -3.20 6.07
N GLY A 114 0.26 -4.17 5.41
CA GLY A 114 1.71 -4.39 5.52
C GLY A 114 2.55 -3.16 5.27
N TYR A 115 2.20 -2.35 4.26
CA TYR A 115 2.92 -1.11 3.99
C TYR A 115 2.82 -0.09 5.14
N ILE A 116 1.67 0.05 5.78
CA ILE A 116 1.50 0.95 6.94
C ILE A 116 2.37 0.48 8.11
N THR A 117 2.37 -0.82 8.39
CA THR A 117 3.23 -1.41 9.43
C THR A 117 4.72 -1.20 9.12
N ALA A 118 5.13 -1.45 7.86
CA ALA A 118 6.51 -1.21 7.41
C ALA A 118 6.92 0.25 7.53
N PHE A 119 6.03 1.16 7.14
CA PHE A 119 6.25 2.61 7.23
C PHE A 119 6.43 3.06 8.68
N ASP A 120 5.60 2.56 9.60
CA ASP A 120 5.70 2.91 11.03
C ASP A 120 7.00 2.37 11.65
N ILE A 121 7.38 1.12 11.37
CA ILE A 121 8.66 0.54 11.81
C ILE A 121 9.83 1.39 11.29
N ALA A 122 9.86 1.73 10.00
CA ALA A 122 10.90 2.56 9.41
C ALA A 122 10.97 3.94 10.06
N SER A 123 9.81 4.54 10.34
CA SER A 123 9.69 5.83 11.03
C SER A 123 10.28 5.78 12.44
N MET A 124 9.97 4.73 13.20
CA MET A 124 10.55 4.52 14.55
C MET A 124 12.08 4.37 14.49
N TYR A 125 12.63 3.63 13.51
CA TYR A 125 14.08 3.51 13.34
C TYR A 125 14.74 4.86 13.09
N ILE A 126 14.14 5.72 12.25
CA ILE A 126 14.66 7.06 11.95
C ILE A 126 14.51 7.97 13.19
N GLN A 127 13.35 8.00 13.84
CA GLN A 127 13.07 8.84 15.00
C GLN A 127 14.00 8.54 16.18
N LEU A 128 14.32 7.25 16.40
CA LEU A 128 15.27 6.80 17.42
C LEU A 128 16.74 7.01 17.02
N GLY A 129 17.00 7.53 15.81
CA GLY A 129 18.35 7.77 15.32
C GLY A 129 19.16 6.51 14.98
N LYS A 130 18.52 5.35 14.84
CA LYS A 130 19.17 4.11 14.44
C LYS A 130 19.64 4.15 12.99
N VAL A 131 18.88 4.82 12.13
CA VAL A 131 19.20 5.05 10.71
C VAL A 131 18.80 6.47 10.31
N ASP A 132 19.41 6.99 9.24
CA ASP A 132 19.03 8.29 8.68
C ASP A 132 18.05 8.18 7.51
N LYS A 133 18.12 7.08 6.76
CA LYS A 133 17.24 6.80 5.64
C LYS A 133 16.75 5.36 5.67
N ALA A 134 15.52 5.16 5.24
CA ALA A 134 14.89 3.85 5.09
C ALA A 134 14.14 3.74 3.77
N LEU A 135 14.24 2.58 3.08
CA LEU A 135 13.35 2.20 2.00
C LEU A 135 12.18 1.40 2.56
N VAL A 136 10.97 1.83 2.24
CA VAL A 136 9.71 1.14 2.56
C VAL A 136 9.05 0.73 1.26
N ILE A 137 8.85 -0.56 1.08
CA ILE A 137 8.38 -1.15 -0.16
C ILE A 137 7.11 -1.95 0.11
N GLY A 138 6.06 -1.70 -0.65
CA GLY A 138 4.89 -2.58 -0.74
C GLY A 138 4.90 -3.26 -2.10
N ALA A 139 4.86 -4.59 -2.14
CA ALA A 139 5.02 -5.37 -3.37
C ALA A 139 4.10 -6.58 -3.39
N GLU A 140 3.37 -6.77 -4.51
CA GLU A 140 2.44 -7.90 -4.64
C GLU A 140 2.40 -8.44 -6.08
N ILE A 141 2.35 -9.77 -6.20
CA ILE A 141 2.01 -10.49 -7.43
C ILE A 141 0.77 -11.35 -7.14
N LEU A 142 -0.38 -10.71 -7.10
CA LEU A 142 -1.64 -11.35 -6.71
C LEU A 142 -2.23 -12.21 -7.83
N SER A 143 -1.89 -11.93 -9.09
CA SER A 143 -2.35 -12.68 -10.24
C SER A 143 -2.01 -14.17 -10.16
N LYS A 144 -0.87 -14.52 -9.52
CA LYS A 144 -0.43 -15.92 -9.31
C LYS A 144 -1.24 -16.63 -8.20
N TYR A 145 -1.98 -15.90 -7.36
CA TYR A 145 -2.74 -16.41 -6.23
C TYR A 145 -4.26 -16.29 -6.43
N THR A 146 -4.72 -15.92 -7.63
CA THR A 146 -6.13 -15.90 -7.98
C THR A 146 -6.52 -17.15 -8.76
N ASP A 147 -7.66 -17.78 -8.39
CA ASP A 147 -8.27 -18.83 -9.19
C ASP A 147 -8.95 -18.18 -10.41
N GLU A 148 -8.67 -18.69 -11.61
CA GLU A 148 -9.35 -18.24 -12.85
C GLU A 148 -10.86 -18.47 -12.83
N LYS A 149 -11.35 -19.40 -12.00
CA LYS A 149 -12.76 -19.70 -11.82
C LYS A 149 -13.42 -18.80 -10.77
N ASP A 150 -12.63 -18.17 -9.88
CA ASP A 150 -13.16 -17.25 -8.87
C ASP A 150 -13.21 -15.81 -9.40
N ILE A 151 -14.37 -15.47 -9.96
CA ILE A 151 -14.64 -14.12 -10.47
C ILE A 151 -14.47 -13.07 -9.37
N SER A 152 -14.75 -13.40 -8.11
CA SER A 152 -14.77 -12.43 -7.01
C SER A 152 -13.42 -11.82 -6.71
N THR A 153 -12.34 -12.58 -6.83
CA THR A 153 -10.95 -12.11 -6.68
C THR A 153 -10.36 -11.63 -7.99
N ARG A 154 -10.61 -12.37 -9.10
CA ARG A 154 -10.03 -12.07 -10.40
C ARG A 154 -10.37 -10.70 -10.97
N ILE A 155 -11.61 -10.22 -10.72
CA ILE A 155 -12.05 -8.91 -11.20
C ILE A 155 -11.54 -7.73 -10.35
N ILE A 156 -10.87 -7.99 -9.22
CA ILE A 156 -10.42 -6.97 -8.29
C ILE A 156 -8.90 -6.86 -8.26
N LEU A 157 -8.19 -8.00 -8.15
CA LEU A 157 -6.78 -8.06 -7.81
C LEU A 157 -5.88 -7.66 -8.98
N SER A 158 -4.74 -7.06 -8.66
CA SER A 158 -3.75 -6.54 -9.57
C SER A 158 -2.35 -6.70 -8.98
N ASP A 159 -1.34 -6.78 -9.82
CA ASP A 159 0.06 -6.82 -9.43
C ASP A 159 0.66 -5.41 -9.43
N GLY A 160 1.62 -5.16 -8.56
CA GLY A 160 2.32 -3.89 -8.54
C GLY A 160 3.26 -3.72 -7.35
N VAL A 161 4.12 -2.73 -7.47
CA VAL A 161 5.10 -2.35 -6.46
C VAL A 161 5.06 -0.84 -6.25
N GLY A 162 5.09 -0.41 -5.00
CA GLY A 162 5.33 0.97 -4.63
C GLY A 162 6.47 1.09 -3.64
N VAL A 163 7.32 2.10 -3.82
CA VAL A 163 8.52 2.35 -3.02
C VAL A 163 8.49 3.75 -2.46
N THR A 164 8.84 3.89 -1.18
CA THR A 164 8.99 5.18 -0.53
C THR A 164 10.35 5.26 0.15
N LEU A 165 11.12 6.31 -0.12
CA LEU A 165 12.32 6.65 0.62
C LEU A 165 11.95 7.62 1.73
N LEU A 166 12.14 7.20 2.98
CA LEU A 166 12.02 8.03 4.18
C LEU A 166 13.38 8.54 4.61
N GLY A 167 13.41 9.71 5.21
CA GLY A 167 14.63 10.26 5.79
C GLY A 167 14.37 11.13 7.01
N SER A 168 15.42 11.31 7.82
CA SER A 168 15.42 12.29 8.89
C SER A 168 15.43 13.72 8.34
N CYS A 169 14.79 14.63 9.04
CA CYS A 169 14.84 16.07 8.75
C CYS A 169 15.04 16.88 10.03
N LYS A 170 15.47 18.14 9.86
CA LYS A 170 15.66 19.09 10.97
C LYS A 170 14.38 19.85 11.29
N GLU A 171 13.55 20.07 10.28
CA GLU A 171 12.27 20.76 10.40
C GLU A 171 11.35 19.92 11.29
N GLU A 172 10.61 20.61 12.18
CA GLU A 172 9.56 19.95 12.94
C GLU A 172 8.44 19.50 11.98
N LYS A 173 8.14 18.22 11.96
CA LYS A 173 7.14 17.57 11.11
C LYS A 173 6.23 16.71 11.95
N LYS A 174 4.94 16.82 11.70
CA LYS A 174 3.94 16.00 12.38
C LYS A 174 4.01 14.56 11.88
N TYR A 175 4.13 13.63 12.82
CA TYR A 175 4.02 12.20 12.58
C TYR A 175 3.33 11.53 13.76
N VAL A 176 2.24 10.80 13.49
CA VAL A 176 1.51 10.00 14.49
C VAL A 176 0.98 8.75 13.81
N SER A 177 0.99 7.61 14.48
CA SER A 177 0.44 6.35 14.00
C SER A 177 -0.61 5.76 14.95
N ASP A 178 -1.54 4.99 14.36
CA ASP A 178 -2.52 4.17 15.07
C ASP A 178 -2.64 2.84 14.32
N ILE A 179 -2.10 1.77 14.90
CA ILE A 179 -2.09 0.43 14.30
C ILE A 179 -2.67 -0.56 15.31
N GLU A 180 -3.61 -1.38 14.86
CA GLU A 180 -4.31 -2.36 15.69
C GLU A 180 -4.64 -3.60 14.87
N SER A 181 -4.65 -4.76 15.54
CA SER A 181 -5.11 -6.03 14.98
C SER A 181 -6.25 -6.56 15.83
N ILE A 182 -7.26 -7.11 15.16
CA ILE A 182 -8.36 -7.86 15.81
C ILE A 182 -8.41 -9.28 15.25
N PRO A 183 -8.76 -10.30 16.05
CA PRO A 183 -8.82 -11.68 15.57
C PRO A 183 -9.81 -11.83 14.41
N ASP A 184 -9.41 -12.55 13.37
CA ASP A 184 -10.29 -13.01 12.29
C ASP A 184 -10.87 -14.39 12.66
N GLU A 185 -11.88 -14.41 13.51
CA GLU A 185 -12.53 -15.64 13.96
C GLU A 185 -13.26 -16.41 12.85
N LYS A 186 -13.39 -15.81 11.66
CA LYS A 186 -14.19 -16.38 10.55
C LYS A 186 -13.38 -16.65 9.30
N ASP A 187 -12.06 -16.44 9.35
CA ASP A 187 -11.17 -16.56 8.17
C ASP A 187 -11.73 -15.82 6.95
N ILE A 188 -12.18 -14.56 7.14
CA ILE A 188 -12.88 -13.80 6.09
C ILE A 188 -11.97 -13.40 4.94
N LEU A 189 -10.64 -13.40 5.17
CA LEU A 189 -9.63 -13.17 4.15
C LEU A 189 -8.40 -14.01 4.48
N SER A 190 -8.16 -15.06 3.72
CA SER A 190 -7.06 -15.98 3.94
C SER A 190 -6.42 -16.43 2.62
N CYS A 191 -5.16 -16.85 2.71
CA CYS A 191 -4.44 -17.51 1.63
C CYS A 191 -3.38 -18.44 2.25
N GLU A 192 -3.53 -19.74 2.06
CA GLU A 192 -2.50 -20.70 2.41
C GLU A 192 -1.39 -20.72 1.36
N ILE A 193 -0.17 -21.07 1.78
CA ILE A 193 0.97 -21.20 0.87
C ILE A 193 0.65 -22.20 -0.25
N GLY A 194 0.82 -21.75 -1.51
CA GLY A 194 0.54 -22.56 -2.70
C GLY A 194 -0.94 -22.72 -3.04
N LYS A 195 -1.83 -21.99 -2.36
CA LYS A 195 -3.26 -21.96 -2.65
C LYS A 195 -3.71 -20.58 -3.13
N HIS A 196 -4.98 -20.48 -3.51
CA HIS A 196 -5.59 -19.24 -3.95
C HIS A 196 -6.16 -18.44 -2.77
N ILE A 197 -6.27 -17.14 -2.96
CA ILE A 197 -6.87 -16.20 -2.01
C ILE A 197 -8.36 -16.53 -1.86
N LEU A 198 -8.80 -16.72 -0.63
CA LEU A 198 -10.20 -16.88 -0.25
C LEU A 198 -10.70 -15.58 0.40
N MET A 199 -11.87 -15.10 -0.06
CA MET A 199 -12.39 -13.81 0.35
C MET A 199 -13.91 -13.85 0.59
N ASN A 200 -14.36 -13.59 1.82
CA ASN A 200 -15.76 -13.33 2.13
C ASN A 200 -16.08 -11.83 1.99
N GLY A 201 -16.48 -11.44 0.78
CA GLY A 201 -16.69 -10.02 0.45
C GLY A 201 -17.69 -9.28 1.33
N LYS A 202 -18.71 -9.97 1.90
CA LYS A 202 -19.71 -9.35 2.78
C LYS A 202 -19.13 -8.99 4.15
N GLU A 203 -18.41 -9.91 4.75
CA GLU A 203 -17.78 -9.69 6.07
C GLU A 203 -16.62 -8.72 5.95
N ILE A 204 -15.79 -8.83 4.88
CA ILE A 204 -14.74 -7.85 4.59
C ILE A 204 -15.31 -6.45 4.45
N TYR A 205 -16.43 -6.27 3.71
CA TYR A 205 -17.04 -4.95 3.57
C TYR A 205 -17.42 -4.37 4.93
N ARG A 206 -18.06 -5.16 5.81
CA ARG A 206 -18.46 -4.70 7.16
C ARG A 206 -17.28 -4.24 7.99
N TYR A 207 -16.21 -5.03 7.99
CA TYR A 207 -14.95 -4.68 8.67
C TYR A 207 -14.35 -3.42 8.08
N ALA A 208 -14.14 -3.39 6.76
CA ALA A 208 -13.41 -2.34 6.05
C ALA A 208 -14.10 -0.97 6.05
N VAL A 209 -15.41 -0.89 6.31
CA VAL A 209 -16.09 0.41 6.48
C VAL A 209 -16.24 0.82 7.94
N THR A 210 -15.79 -0.01 8.90
CA THR A 210 -15.96 0.26 10.34
C THR A 210 -14.63 0.52 11.03
N GLU A 211 -13.69 -0.42 10.98
CA GLU A 211 -12.44 -0.33 11.72
C GLU A 211 -11.51 0.79 11.21
N PRO A 212 -11.38 1.06 9.89
CA PRO A 212 -10.61 2.20 9.40
C PRO A 212 -11.12 3.55 9.93
N VAL A 213 -12.44 3.71 10.06
CA VAL A 213 -13.04 4.93 10.63
C VAL A 213 -12.67 5.09 12.10
N LYS A 214 -12.70 3.99 12.87
CA LYS A 214 -12.26 4.02 14.28
C LYS A 214 -10.79 4.37 14.40
N SER A 215 -9.93 3.79 13.53
CA SER A 215 -8.49 4.09 13.50
C SER A 215 -8.23 5.58 13.23
N ILE A 216 -8.86 6.16 12.20
CA ILE A 216 -8.74 7.60 11.92
C ILE A 216 -9.19 8.44 13.13
N ASN A 217 -10.29 8.10 13.78
CA ASN A 217 -10.77 8.86 14.94
C ASN A 217 -9.78 8.78 16.12
N ARG A 218 -9.17 7.60 16.38
CA ARG A 218 -8.12 7.46 17.39
C ARG A 218 -6.87 8.26 17.00
N LEU A 219 -6.46 8.20 15.73
CA LEU A 219 -5.32 8.93 15.19
C LEU A 219 -5.48 10.46 15.37
N LEU A 220 -6.63 11.00 15.00
CA LEU A 220 -6.94 12.42 15.14
C LEU A 220 -6.92 12.85 16.62
N LYS A 221 -7.46 12.01 17.52
CA LYS A 221 -7.40 12.26 18.97
C LYS A 221 -5.95 12.23 19.48
N LYS A 222 -5.14 11.21 19.10
CA LYS A 222 -3.72 11.09 19.49
C LYS A 222 -2.88 12.27 18.99
N SER A 223 -3.15 12.74 17.78
CA SER A 223 -2.41 13.84 17.15
C SER A 223 -2.92 15.21 17.54
N SER A 224 -4.04 15.34 18.27
CA SER A 224 -4.75 16.59 18.54
C SER A 224 -5.08 17.37 17.25
N GLU A 225 -5.35 16.65 16.16
CA GLU A 225 -5.74 17.22 14.87
C GLU A 225 -7.23 17.07 14.61
N LYS A 226 -7.75 17.95 13.76
CA LYS A 226 -9.12 17.87 13.24
C LYS A 226 -9.10 17.36 11.80
N ILE A 227 -10.15 16.67 11.39
CA ILE A 227 -10.26 16.11 10.04
C ILE A 227 -10.22 17.20 8.95
N GLU A 228 -10.66 18.41 9.28
CA GLU A 228 -10.65 19.57 8.38
C GLU A 228 -9.22 19.97 8.00
N ASN A 229 -8.25 19.82 8.92
CA ASN A 229 -6.83 20.15 8.72
C ASN A 229 -6.09 19.11 7.86
N ILE A 230 -6.71 17.97 7.59
CA ILE A 230 -6.13 16.93 6.74
C ILE A 230 -6.45 17.26 5.29
N LYS A 231 -5.42 17.40 4.46
CA LYS A 231 -5.59 17.70 3.03
C LYS A 231 -6.16 16.51 2.28
N TYR A 232 -5.53 15.33 2.44
CA TYR A 232 -5.97 14.08 1.81
C TYR A 232 -5.87 12.89 2.77
N ILE A 233 -6.77 11.94 2.56
CA ILE A 233 -6.66 10.58 3.08
C ILE A 233 -6.36 9.66 1.89
N ILE A 234 -5.28 8.88 1.99
CA ILE A 234 -4.85 7.91 0.97
C ILE A 234 -5.16 6.51 1.52
N PRO A 235 -6.33 5.93 1.21
CA PRO A 235 -6.72 4.63 1.70
C PRO A 235 -6.07 3.52 0.87
N HIS A 236 -6.00 2.34 1.45
CA HIS A 236 -5.84 1.11 0.69
C HIS A 236 -6.88 1.05 -0.44
N GLN A 237 -6.42 0.86 -1.68
CA GLN A 237 -7.23 0.87 -2.89
C GLN A 237 -7.91 -0.51 -3.09
N SER A 238 -8.80 -0.89 -2.16
CA SER A 238 -9.41 -2.21 -2.13
C SER A 238 -10.63 -2.34 -3.05
N ASN A 239 -11.56 -1.40 -2.95
CA ASN A 239 -12.81 -1.34 -3.71
C ASN A 239 -13.44 0.04 -3.57
N LYS A 240 -13.90 0.64 -4.66
CA LYS A 240 -14.49 2.00 -4.64
C LYS A 240 -15.70 2.11 -3.71
N LYS A 241 -16.50 1.04 -3.56
CA LYS A 241 -17.63 1.03 -2.63
C LYS A 241 -17.20 1.07 -1.17
N ILE A 242 -16.09 0.39 -0.83
CA ILE A 242 -15.53 0.43 0.52
C ILE A 242 -15.01 1.83 0.81
N ILE A 243 -14.20 2.39 -0.10
CA ILE A 243 -13.65 3.75 0.03
C ILE A 243 -14.78 4.76 0.23
N LYS A 244 -15.84 4.69 -0.59
CA LYS A 244 -17.04 5.54 -0.43
C LYS A 244 -17.76 5.32 0.90
N GLY A 245 -17.83 4.08 1.37
CA GLY A 245 -18.40 3.73 2.68
C GLY A 245 -17.62 4.36 3.84
N ILE A 246 -16.29 4.40 3.78
CA ILE A 246 -15.42 5.08 4.74
C ILE A 246 -15.65 6.60 4.67
N THR A 247 -15.63 7.18 3.47
CA THR A 247 -15.87 8.61 3.22
C THR A 247 -17.17 9.10 3.85
N ASN A 248 -18.26 8.38 3.60
CA ASN A 248 -19.57 8.70 4.14
C ASN A 248 -19.61 8.64 5.68
N ARG A 249 -18.96 7.63 6.28
CA ARG A 249 -18.92 7.47 7.75
C ARG A 249 -18.05 8.49 8.45
N LEU A 250 -17.01 8.99 7.79
CA LEU A 250 -16.19 10.10 8.28
C LEU A 250 -16.87 11.46 8.07
N ASN A 251 -17.97 11.50 7.32
CA ASN A 251 -18.67 12.73 6.94
C ASN A 251 -17.76 13.77 6.27
N ILE A 252 -16.95 13.31 5.32
CA ILE A 252 -16.01 14.13 4.53
C ILE A 252 -16.42 14.13 3.06
N THR A 253 -15.87 15.08 2.27
CA THR A 253 -16.09 15.13 0.83
C THR A 253 -15.29 14.05 0.09
N GLU A 254 -15.76 13.63 -1.10
CA GLU A 254 -15.07 12.60 -1.89
C GLU A 254 -13.67 13.09 -2.34
N GLU A 255 -13.47 14.40 -2.57
CA GLU A 255 -12.20 14.98 -2.98
C GLU A 255 -11.09 14.82 -1.93
N LYS A 256 -11.46 14.75 -0.64
CA LYS A 256 -10.51 14.51 0.45
C LYS A 256 -9.99 13.06 0.46
N MET A 257 -10.71 12.12 -0.14
CA MET A 257 -10.35 10.72 -0.23
C MET A 257 -9.72 10.41 -1.58
N TYR A 258 -8.39 10.29 -1.62
CA TYR A 258 -7.68 10.03 -2.86
C TYR A 258 -7.92 8.62 -3.39
N THR A 259 -8.22 8.49 -4.67
CA THR A 259 -8.41 7.18 -5.32
C THR A 259 -7.74 7.14 -6.70
N ASN A 260 -7.09 6.00 -7.01
CA ASN A 260 -6.59 5.66 -8.34
C ASN A 260 -6.91 4.20 -8.71
N ILE A 261 -7.77 3.56 -7.91
CA ILE A 261 -8.15 2.15 -8.07
C ILE A 261 -8.70 1.83 -9.46
N GLU A 262 -9.37 2.78 -10.09
CA GLU A 262 -9.92 2.64 -11.44
C GLU A 262 -8.87 2.31 -12.50
N ASN A 263 -7.65 2.78 -12.31
CA ASN A 263 -6.55 2.65 -13.26
C ASN A 263 -5.49 1.62 -12.84
N VAL A 264 -5.52 1.16 -11.60
CA VAL A 264 -4.48 0.29 -11.03
C VAL A 264 -5.06 -1.06 -10.59
N GLY A 265 -6.30 -1.08 -10.10
CA GLY A 265 -6.87 -2.25 -9.41
C GLY A 265 -6.40 -2.33 -7.95
N ASN A 266 -6.70 -3.46 -7.31
CA ASN A 266 -6.31 -3.70 -5.92
C ASN A 266 -4.98 -4.46 -5.86
N THR A 267 -3.93 -3.79 -5.45
CA THR A 267 -2.57 -4.32 -5.29
C THR A 267 -2.20 -4.55 -3.82
N PHE A 268 -3.16 -4.87 -2.95
CA PHE A 268 -2.97 -5.10 -1.51
C PHE A 268 -2.04 -4.05 -0.86
N CYS A 269 -0.93 -4.49 -0.24
CA CYS A 269 -0.03 -3.57 0.47
C CYS A 269 0.71 -2.59 -0.47
N ALA A 270 0.82 -2.86 -1.76
CA ALA A 270 1.42 -1.93 -2.72
C ALA A 270 0.50 -0.75 -3.09
N SER A 271 -0.78 -0.82 -2.78
CA SER A 271 -1.78 0.15 -3.25
C SER A 271 -1.58 1.57 -2.72
N ILE A 272 -1.21 1.72 -1.44
CA ILE A 272 -0.98 3.03 -0.82
C ILE A 272 0.26 3.72 -1.40
N PRO A 273 1.45 3.08 -1.46
CA PRO A 273 2.63 3.73 -2.05
C PRO A 273 2.48 4.02 -3.54
N ILE A 274 1.75 3.19 -4.31
CA ILE A 274 1.42 3.49 -5.71
C ILE A 274 0.51 4.72 -5.81
N ALA A 275 -0.50 4.84 -4.94
CA ALA A 275 -1.37 6.01 -4.89
C ALA A 275 -0.60 7.27 -4.47
N LEU A 276 0.31 7.16 -3.50
CA LEU A 276 1.17 8.25 -3.06
C LEU A 276 2.08 8.76 -4.19
N LYS A 277 2.69 7.84 -4.96
CA LYS A 277 3.48 8.18 -6.15
C LYS A 277 2.63 8.93 -7.19
N ASP A 278 1.45 8.44 -7.49
CA ASP A 278 0.52 9.07 -8.43
C ASP A 278 0.14 10.51 -7.99
N MET A 279 -0.06 10.74 -6.69
CA MET A 279 -0.30 12.08 -6.14
C MET A 279 0.91 13.01 -6.29
N MET A 280 2.11 12.49 -6.04
CA MET A 280 3.36 13.26 -6.22
C MET A 280 3.56 13.67 -7.68
N ASP A 281 3.32 12.77 -8.63
CA ASP A 281 3.40 13.06 -10.06
C ASP A 281 2.41 14.15 -10.50
N LYS A 282 1.21 14.10 -9.94
CA LYS A 282 0.16 15.09 -10.18
C LYS A 282 0.36 16.40 -9.41
N LYS A 283 1.42 16.50 -8.60
CA LYS A 283 1.75 17.68 -7.77
C LYS A 283 0.58 18.10 -6.86
N LEU A 284 -0.12 17.12 -6.29
CA LEU A 284 -1.26 17.39 -5.40
C LEU A 284 -0.84 17.70 -3.98
N LEU A 285 0.42 17.40 -3.62
CA LEU A 285 0.96 17.57 -2.26
C LEU A 285 2.03 18.67 -2.27
N GLU A 286 1.93 19.54 -1.26
CA GLU A 286 2.86 20.64 -1.02
C GLU A 286 3.47 20.53 0.37
N ASN A 287 4.63 21.18 0.59
CA ASN A 287 5.28 21.21 1.90
C ASN A 287 4.34 21.80 2.96
N GLY A 288 4.19 21.12 4.09
CA GLY A 288 3.27 21.47 5.17
C GLY A 288 1.88 20.84 5.08
N ASP A 289 1.55 20.17 3.97
CA ASP A 289 0.29 19.44 3.86
C ASP A 289 0.28 18.25 4.82
N LYS A 290 -0.81 18.07 5.54
CA LYS A 290 -1.05 16.91 6.40
C LYS A 290 -1.90 15.89 5.65
N ILE A 291 -1.39 14.67 5.56
CA ILE A 291 -2.10 13.56 4.93
C ILE A 291 -2.26 12.40 5.91
N ILE A 292 -3.27 11.56 5.66
CA ILE A 292 -3.44 10.29 6.36
C ILE A 292 -3.26 9.15 5.35
N LEU A 293 -2.30 8.25 5.62
CA LEU A 293 -2.19 6.94 4.98
C LEU A 293 -3.06 5.97 5.77
N LEU A 294 -3.92 5.18 5.09
CA LEU A 294 -4.91 4.32 5.74
C LEU A 294 -4.87 2.91 5.17
N GLY A 295 -4.35 1.95 5.93
CA GLY A 295 -4.33 0.54 5.58
C GLY A 295 -5.37 -0.26 6.36
N TYR A 296 -5.89 -1.32 5.74
CA TYR A 296 -6.79 -2.30 6.37
C TYR A 296 -6.83 -3.57 5.52
N GLY A 297 -7.03 -4.72 6.15
CA GLY A 297 -7.11 -6.00 5.44
C GLY A 297 -6.97 -7.22 6.33
N GLY A 298 -6.53 -8.32 5.72
CA GLY A 298 -6.39 -9.61 6.38
C GLY A 298 -5.54 -9.56 7.64
N GLY A 299 -5.97 -10.40 8.61
CA GLY A 299 -5.33 -10.50 9.91
C GLY A 299 -6.32 -10.54 11.09
N LEU A 300 -7.31 -9.67 11.31
CA LEU A 300 -7.58 -8.41 10.58
C LEU A 300 -6.70 -7.27 11.09
N ASN A 301 -6.05 -6.59 10.21
CA ASN A 301 -5.15 -5.50 10.56
C ASN A 301 -5.68 -4.16 10.05
N THR A 302 -5.64 -3.13 10.88
CA THR A 302 -5.98 -1.76 10.50
C THR A 302 -4.89 -0.83 10.97
N GLY A 303 -4.49 0.12 10.14
CA GLY A 303 -3.51 1.13 10.51
C GLY A 303 -3.74 2.46 9.80
N SER A 304 -3.51 3.54 10.53
CA SER A 304 -3.49 4.88 9.97
C SER A 304 -2.25 5.63 10.43
N ILE A 305 -1.68 6.41 9.52
CA ILE A 305 -0.52 7.27 9.77
C ILE A 305 -0.87 8.68 9.33
N LEU A 306 -0.75 9.64 10.24
CA LEU A 306 -0.73 11.06 9.93
C LEU A 306 0.71 11.48 9.74
N ILE A 307 1.00 12.04 8.58
CA ILE A 307 2.32 12.58 8.24
C ILE A 307 2.18 13.94 7.55
N GLU A 308 3.08 14.85 7.88
CA GLU A 308 3.23 16.15 7.23
C GLU A 308 4.30 16.07 6.14
N ILE A 309 3.94 16.56 4.95
CA ILE A 309 4.79 16.56 3.73
C ILE A 309 5.87 17.64 3.81
#